data_70916033c5e7a7acffe4bf72a35c3ad2
#
_entry.id   70916033c5e7a7acffe4bf72a35c3ad2
#
_cell.length_a   1.000
_cell.length_b   1.000
_cell.length_c   1.000
_cell.angle_alpha   90.00
_cell.angle_beta   90.00
_cell.angle_gamma   90.00
#
_symmetry.space_group_name_H-M   'P 1'
#
loop_
_entity.id
_entity.type
_entity.pdbx_description
1 polymer ?
#
loop_
_entity_poly.entity_id
_entity_poly.type
_entity_poly.pdbx_seq_one_letter_code
_entity_poly.pdbx_strand_id
1 'polypeptide(L)'
;MTEVDYYTAETSRPADAALMPPLPPQPKSLHETGLERQLVVELIAKAMLVGGKSHLSVLTTRLRLSINVLREVLDFMVGEQLAEVAWRGESEIDVQYQLTGAGKQHAAGFMARCAYLGAAPVTLAAYRAMVARQSWRAQEQRVASDDLAVVLGGAHAGPGLLDTIGAALHSGRSLLLYGPPGSGKSALALQLGKLLHGLVAVPHAVVAGRDIISLYDPAVHLPPAPHGNHARQALERRSTDIRWVLCQRPVIQVGAELDAGMLELRHDEGGGCYQAPPHVRANNGMLIIDDLGCQRLPAPQLLTRLMQPAACGIDQLGLRGGASIGMPFDNALLLATHLAPASLLDATLLRRIGYKVRIGPLGESAYRVLFRQQCRATGIAFDEAVLHHLLRQLHGAGGRPLLAGTPRELLDRIADFAGFAGSEAQLTVATLEQAWNSLFASCDAPDAVLDESIA
;
A
#
# COMPACT_ATOMS: atom_id res chain seq x y z
N MET A 1 6.52 14.42 14.27
CA MET A 1 6.70 13.38 13.25
C MET A 1 6.21 13.98 11.94
N THR A 2 7.08 14.65 11.24
CA THR A 2 6.82 15.35 9.98
C THR A 2 7.21 14.41 8.85
N GLU A 3 6.21 14.05 8.04
CA GLU A 3 6.40 13.40 6.75
C GLU A 3 7.36 14.23 5.91
N VAL A 4 8.48 13.63 5.56
CA VAL A 4 9.46 14.25 4.68
C VAL A 4 9.04 13.90 3.25
N ASP A 5 8.49 14.89 2.57
CA ASP A 5 8.23 14.89 1.12
C ASP A 5 9.53 14.66 0.35
N TYR A 6 9.76 13.41 -0.04
CA TYR A 6 10.81 13.05 -0.99
C TYR A 6 10.23 12.91 -2.39
N TYR A 7 10.69 13.78 -3.26
CA TYR A 7 10.41 13.82 -4.71
C TYR A 7 9.10 14.46 -5.15
N THR A 8 9.06 15.77 -5.15
CA THR A 8 8.35 16.52 -6.17
C THR A 8 9.17 16.53 -7.46
N ALA A 9 9.17 15.44 -8.20
CA ALA A 9 9.33 15.47 -9.63
C ALA A 9 7.93 15.26 -10.21
N GLU A 10 7.24 16.34 -10.43
CA GLU A 10 6.04 16.40 -11.27
C GLU A 10 6.40 15.96 -12.68
N THR A 11 6.31 14.68 -12.95
CA THR A 11 6.17 14.16 -14.31
C THR A 11 4.74 13.66 -14.46
N SER A 12 3.79 14.59 -14.43
CA SER A 12 2.44 14.34 -14.90
C SER A 12 2.48 14.16 -16.41
N ARG A 13 2.58 12.91 -16.86
CA ARG A 13 2.37 12.56 -18.26
C ARG A 13 0.85 12.50 -18.53
N PRO A 14 0.39 12.98 -19.71
CA PRO A 14 -1.02 12.90 -20.11
C PRO A 14 -1.53 11.46 -20.33
N ALA A 15 -0.70 10.44 -20.09
CA ALA A 15 -1.02 9.04 -20.25
C ALA A 15 -1.99 8.47 -19.17
N ASP A 16 -2.05 9.06 -17.98
CA ASP A 16 -2.89 8.50 -16.91
C ASP A 16 -4.41 8.64 -17.16
N ALA A 17 -4.82 9.62 -17.95
CA ALA A 17 -6.23 9.80 -18.30
C ALA A 17 -6.75 8.71 -19.27
N ALA A 18 -5.87 8.09 -20.04
CA ALA A 18 -6.22 7.02 -20.99
C ALA A 18 -6.29 5.62 -20.33
N LEU A 19 -5.80 5.48 -19.10
CA LEU A 19 -5.69 4.22 -18.35
C LEU A 19 -6.70 4.10 -17.20
N MET A 20 -7.77 4.89 -17.21
CA MET A 20 -8.84 4.75 -16.22
C MET A 20 -9.63 3.47 -16.48
N PRO A 21 -9.74 2.54 -15.50
CA PRO A 21 -10.67 1.43 -15.64
C PRO A 21 -12.09 2.00 -15.69
N PRO A 22 -12.96 1.55 -16.61
CA PRO A 22 -14.33 1.97 -16.60
C PRO A 22 -14.99 1.48 -15.31
N LEU A 23 -15.34 2.42 -14.43
CA LEU A 23 -16.09 2.10 -13.21
C LEU A 23 -17.44 1.49 -13.59
N PRO A 24 -17.99 0.57 -12.78
CA PRO A 24 -19.33 0.05 -13.02
C PRO A 24 -20.35 1.21 -13.00
N PRO A 25 -21.42 1.12 -13.79
CA PRO A 25 -22.53 2.07 -13.70
C PRO A 25 -23.17 2.01 -12.32
N GLN A 26 -23.73 3.14 -11.88
CA GLN A 26 -24.42 3.20 -10.61
C GLN A 26 -25.66 2.30 -10.63
N PRO A 27 -25.82 1.36 -9.68
CA PRO A 27 -27.00 0.51 -9.60
C PRO A 27 -28.28 1.35 -9.43
N LYS A 28 -29.30 1.06 -10.23
CA LYS A 28 -30.60 1.74 -10.20
C LYS A 28 -31.65 0.99 -9.37
N SER A 29 -31.44 -0.30 -9.11
CA SER A 29 -32.28 -1.15 -8.30
C SER A 29 -31.46 -2.00 -7.33
N LEU A 30 -32.11 -2.56 -6.32
CA LEU A 30 -31.49 -3.48 -5.39
C LEU A 30 -30.91 -4.70 -6.11
N HIS A 31 -31.62 -5.23 -7.09
CA HIS A 31 -31.18 -6.36 -7.90
C HIS A 31 -29.82 -6.08 -8.60
N GLU A 32 -29.66 -4.88 -9.17
CA GLU A 32 -28.41 -4.48 -9.83
C GLU A 32 -27.21 -4.34 -8.88
N THR A 33 -27.47 -4.15 -7.57
CA THR A 33 -26.39 -4.13 -6.57
C THR A 33 -25.77 -5.52 -6.34
N GLY A 34 -26.51 -6.58 -6.67
CA GLY A 34 -26.19 -7.97 -6.35
C GLY A 34 -26.28 -8.33 -4.87
N LEU A 35 -26.80 -7.41 -4.02
CA LEU A 35 -26.90 -7.61 -2.58
C LEU A 35 -28.25 -8.22 -2.19
N GLU A 36 -28.25 -9.04 -1.16
CA GLU A 36 -29.50 -9.50 -0.52
C GLU A 36 -30.22 -8.34 0.14
N ARG A 37 -31.56 -8.29 0.00
CA ARG A 37 -32.39 -7.23 0.61
C ARG A 37 -32.15 -7.13 2.12
N GLN A 38 -32.06 -8.27 2.79
CA GLN A 38 -31.84 -8.35 4.23
C GLN A 38 -30.57 -7.62 4.66
N LEU A 39 -29.47 -7.79 3.92
CA LEU A 39 -28.21 -7.10 4.21
C LEU A 39 -28.36 -5.58 4.11
N VAL A 40 -29.04 -5.09 3.07
CA VAL A 40 -29.25 -3.64 2.89
C VAL A 40 -30.18 -3.07 3.96
N VAL A 41 -31.23 -3.80 4.35
CA VAL A 41 -32.10 -3.46 5.50
C VAL A 41 -31.28 -3.35 6.79
N GLU A 42 -30.38 -4.31 7.05
CA GLU A 42 -29.49 -4.28 8.23
C GLU A 42 -28.57 -3.05 8.23
N LEU A 43 -27.99 -2.71 7.09
CA LEU A 43 -27.12 -1.54 6.96
C LEU A 43 -27.89 -0.22 7.18
N ILE A 44 -29.07 -0.08 6.56
CA ILE A 44 -29.93 1.11 6.73
C ILE A 44 -30.41 1.23 8.18
N ALA A 45 -30.90 0.14 8.76
CA ALA A 45 -31.39 0.13 10.15
C ALA A 45 -30.29 0.52 11.14
N LYS A 46 -29.08 -0.02 10.99
CA LYS A 46 -27.91 0.34 11.81
C LYS A 46 -27.53 1.82 11.62
N ALA A 47 -27.51 2.30 10.38
CA ALA A 47 -27.19 3.70 10.08
C ALA A 47 -28.20 4.66 10.72
N MET A 48 -29.50 4.32 10.69
CA MET A 48 -30.57 5.10 11.30
C MET A 48 -30.59 4.98 12.83
N LEU A 49 -30.18 3.82 13.39
CA LEU A 49 -30.10 3.66 14.85
C LEU A 49 -29.08 4.64 15.45
N VAL A 50 -27.93 4.81 14.79
CA VAL A 50 -26.86 5.71 15.22
C VAL A 50 -27.17 7.17 14.86
N GLY A 51 -27.73 7.41 13.67
CA GLY A 51 -28.00 8.76 13.15
C GLY A 51 -29.33 9.36 13.60
N GLY A 52 -30.24 8.57 14.19
CA GLY A 52 -31.59 9.02 14.52
C GLY A 52 -32.42 9.29 13.28
N LYS A 53 -33.11 10.45 13.24
CA LYS A 53 -33.82 10.90 12.03
C LYS A 53 -32.81 11.17 10.92
N SER A 54 -32.93 10.47 9.84
CA SER A 54 -31.94 10.51 8.75
C SER A 54 -32.58 10.95 7.43
N HIS A 55 -32.01 11.96 6.78
CA HIS A 55 -32.36 12.32 5.42
C HIS A 55 -31.86 11.27 4.44
N LEU A 56 -32.62 11.08 3.35
CA LEU A 56 -32.24 10.17 2.27
C LEU A 56 -30.85 10.48 1.70
N SER A 57 -30.48 11.76 1.58
CA SER A 57 -29.16 12.20 1.13
C SER A 57 -28.02 11.80 2.08
N VAL A 58 -28.28 11.82 3.40
CA VAL A 58 -27.31 11.37 4.41
C VAL A 58 -27.08 9.86 4.32
N LEU A 59 -28.15 9.09 4.14
CA LEU A 59 -28.07 7.64 3.95
C LEU A 59 -27.32 7.29 2.65
N THR A 60 -27.57 8.03 1.54
CA THR A 60 -26.83 7.89 0.28
C THR A 60 -25.32 8.11 0.48
N THR A 61 -24.96 9.16 1.16
CA THR A 61 -23.55 9.49 1.41
C THR A 61 -22.87 8.44 2.28
N ARG A 62 -23.56 8.00 3.34
CA ARG A 62 -23.01 7.04 4.32
C ARG A 62 -22.88 5.64 3.74
N LEU A 63 -23.96 5.14 3.12
CA LEU A 63 -24.04 3.78 2.61
C LEU A 63 -23.50 3.64 1.17
N ARG A 64 -23.20 4.75 0.50
CA ARG A 64 -22.75 4.76 -0.89
C ARG A 64 -23.69 4.01 -1.84
N LEU A 65 -24.98 4.12 -1.60
CA LEU A 65 -26.04 3.55 -2.46
C LEU A 65 -26.79 4.66 -3.17
N SER A 66 -27.32 4.36 -4.35
CA SER A 66 -28.15 5.31 -5.08
C SER A 66 -29.47 5.57 -4.34
N ILE A 67 -30.05 6.74 -4.57
CA ILE A 67 -31.34 7.12 -3.99
C ILE A 67 -32.42 6.11 -4.33
N ASN A 68 -32.40 5.57 -5.56
CA ASN A 68 -33.43 4.62 -6.02
C ASN A 68 -33.35 3.30 -5.24
N VAL A 69 -32.13 2.77 -5.02
CA VAL A 69 -31.91 1.55 -4.20
C VAL A 69 -32.37 1.79 -2.76
N LEU A 70 -31.98 2.94 -2.18
CA LEU A 70 -32.36 3.25 -0.80
C LEU A 70 -33.87 3.40 -0.65
N ARG A 71 -34.56 4.06 -1.62
CA ARG A 71 -35.99 4.23 -1.61
C ARG A 71 -36.70 2.87 -1.69
N GLU A 72 -36.30 2.00 -2.62
CA GLU A 72 -36.85 0.64 -2.76
C GLU A 72 -36.82 -0.12 -1.44
N VAL A 73 -35.69 -0.05 -0.72
CA VAL A 73 -35.49 -0.77 0.56
C VAL A 73 -36.24 -0.05 1.71
N LEU A 74 -36.24 1.29 1.75
CA LEU A 74 -36.96 2.05 2.77
C LEU A 74 -38.48 1.88 2.65
N ASP A 75 -39.02 1.85 1.43
CA ASP A 75 -40.45 1.57 1.20
C ASP A 75 -40.81 0.16 1.72
N PHE A 76 -39.98 -0.82 1.51
CA PHE A 76 -40.11 -2.14 2.12
C PHE A 76 -40.06 -2.07 3.65
N MET A 77 -39.10 -1.34 4.24
CA MET A 77 -38.99 -1.18 5.70
C MET A 77 -40.19 -0.47 6.32
N VAL A 78 -40.80 0.47 5.60
CA VAL A 78 -42.04 1.14 6.02
C VAL A 78 -43.21 0.17 5.97
N GLY A 79 -43.30 -0.64 4.91
CA GLY A 79 -44.32 -1.69 4.81
C GLY A 79 -44.27 -2.73 5.91
N GLU A 80 -43.03 -3.09 6.34
CA GLU A 80 -42.77 -4.02 7.45
C GLU A 80 -42.82 -3.32 8.83
N GLN A 81 -43.20 -2.07 8.90
CA GLN A 81 -43.28 -1.27 10.13
C GLN A 81 -41.93 -1.16 10.90
N LEU A 82 -40.80 -1.31 10.22
CA LEU A 82 -39.45 -1.12 10.80
C LEU A 82 -39.03 0.34 10.76
N ALA A 83 -39.52 1.09 9.80
CA ALA A 83 -39.26 2.52 9.64
C ALA A 83 -40.53 3.29 9.38
N GLU A 84 -40.52 4.59 9.60
CA GLU A 84 -41.58 5.49 9.27
C GLU A 84 -41.06 6.80 8.67
N VAL A 85 -41.85 7.49 7.91
CA VAL A 85 -41.55 8.80 7.36
C VAL A 85 -41.73 9.83 8.46
N ALA A 86 -40.64 10.41 8.92
CA ALA A 86 -40.65 11.44 9.98
C ALA A 86 -41.01 12.82 9.43
N TRP A 87 -40.62 13.10 8.19
CA TRP A 87 -40.91 14.37 7.52
C TRP A 87 -40.76 14.22 5.99
N ARG A 88 -41.55 14.97 5.24
CA ARG A 88 -41.50 15.01 3.77
C ARG A 88 -41.52 16.47 3.33
N GLY A 89 -40.51 16.88 2.56
CA GLY A 89 -40.42 18.18 1.92
C GLY A 89 -41.19 18.28 0.60
N GLU A 90 -40.96 19.35 -0.14
CA GLU A 90 -41.58 19.59 -1.44
C GLU A 90 -41.05 18.68 -2.55
N SER A 91 -39.82 18.21 -2.42
CA SER A 91 -39.17 17.31 -3.39
C SER A 91 -39.29 15.85 -2.93
N GLU A 92 -39.50 14.94 -3.89
CA GLU A 92 -39.49 13.50 -3.61
C GLU A 92 -38.19 12.95 -3.00
N ILE A 93 -37.09 13.67 -3.12
CA ILE A 93 -35.80 13.33 -2.54
C ILE A 93 -35.61 13.92 -1.14
N ASP A 94 -36.40 14.88 -0.77
CA ASP A 94 -36.35 15.56 0.52
C ASP A 94 -37.23 14.87 1.55
N VAL A 95 -36.83 13.69 1.95
CA VAL A 95 -37.59 12.84 2.88
C VAL A 95 -36.69 12.44 4.04
N GLN A 96 -37.22 12.58 5.25
CA GLN A 96 -36.58 12.04 6.46
C GLN A 96 -37.28 10.77 6.92
N TYR A 97 -36.51 9.80 7.30
CA TYR A 97 -36.96 8.54 7.87
C TYR A 97 -36.47 8.39 9.31
N GLN A 98 -37.24 7.68 10.10
CA GLN A 98 -36.83 7.25 11.45
C GLN A 98 -37.26 5.80 11.70
N LEU A 99 -36.56 5.13 12.63
CA LEU A 99 -36.94 3.77 13.04
C LEU A 99 -38.14 3.81 13.99
N THR A 100 -39.07 2.90 13.80
CA THR A 100 -40.10 2.59 14.79
C THR A 100 -39.52 1.94 16.04
N GLY A 101 -40.32 1.69 17.07
CA GLY A 101 -39.90 0.91 18.24
C GLY A 101 -39.40 -0.49 17.87
N ALA A 102 -40.17 -1.18 17.01
CA ALA A 102 -39.75 -2.50 16.48
C ALA A 102 -38.45 -2.40 15.66
N GLY A 103 -38.37 -1.39 14.77
CA GLY A 103 -37.15 -1.16 13.98
C GLY A 103 -35.92 -0.92 14.82
N LYS A 104 -36.03 -0.20 15.95
CA LYS A 104 -34.88 0.00 16.90
C LYS A 104 -34.47 -1.30 17.55
N GLN A 105 -35.39 -2.16 17.93
CA GLN A 105 -35.09 -3.48 18.48
C GLN A 105 -34.34 -4.36 17.48
N HIS A 106 -34.81 -4.44 16.24
CA HIS A 106 -34.17 -5.16 15.16
C HIS A 106 -32.76 -4.60 14.89
N ALA A 107 -32.64 -3.28 14.77
CA ALA A 107 -31.36 -2.60 14.53
C ALA A 107 -30.34 -2.85 15.64
N ALA A 108 -30.77 -2.88 16.92
CA ALA A 108 -29.92 -3.24 18.04
C ALA A 108 -29.42 -4.69 17.94
N GLY A 109 -30.29 -5.63 17.54
CA GLY A 109 -29.91 -7.02 17.28
C GLY A 109 -28.92 -7.15 16.09
N PHE A 110 -29.05 -6.33 15.05
CA PHE A 110 -28.09 -6.28 13.95
C PHE A 110 -26.75 -5.73 14.39
N MET A 111 -26.73 -4.67 15.20
CA MET A 111 -25.50 -4.09 15.77
C MET A 111 -24.77 -5.09 16.65
N ALA A 112 -25.48 -5.87 17.46
CA ALA A 112 -24.87 -6.88 18.33
C ALA A 112 -24.17 -8.01 17.53
N ARG A 113 -24.67 -8.33 16.32
CA ARG A 113 -24.05 -9.33 15.45
C ARG A 113 -22.91 -8.79 14.59
N CYS A 114 -23.08 -7.59 14.05
CA CYS A 114 -22.11 -6.92 13.20
C CYS A 114 -22.28 -5.41 13.34
N ALA A 115 -21.34 -4.74 13.95
CA ALA A 115 -21.36 -3.29 14.14
C ALA A 115 -20.83 -2.51 12.93
N TYR A 116 -20.62 -3.15 11.78
CA TYR A 116 -20.19 -2.47 10.57
C TYR A 116 -21.18 -1.38 10.15
N LEU A 117 -20.68 -0.15 10.02
CA LEU A 117 -21.44 1.07 9.68
C LEU A 117 -20.91 1.77 8.42
N GLY A 118 -20.04 1.12 7.68
CA GLY A 118 -19.42 1.66 6.47
C GLY A 118 -20.33 1.64 5.25
N ALA A 119 -19.75 1.89 4.08
CA ALA A 119 -20.39 1.80 2.78
C ALA A 119 -20.97 0.39 2.53
N ALA A 120 -22.05 0.29 1.78
CA ALA A 120 -22.59 -1.00 1.35
C ALA A 120 -21.51 -1.78 0.57
N PRO A 121 -21.30 -3.06 0.88
CA PRO A 121 -20.28 -3.85 0.20
C PRO A 121 -20.66 -4.13 -1.26
N VAL A 122 -19.66 -4.52 -2.05
CA VAL A 122 -19.92 -5.15 -3.35
C VAL A 122 -19.85 -6.66 -3.20
N THR A 123 -20.39 -7.41 -4.16
CA THR A 123 -20.32 -8.88 -4.12
C THR A 123 -18.88 -9.34 -4.41
N LEU A 124 -18.50 -10.49 -3.85
CA LEU A 124 -17.19 -11.10 -4.14
C LEU A 124 -17.00 -11.38 -5.65
N ALA A 125 -18.08 -11.72 -6.35
CA ALA A 125 -18.05 -11.93 -7.81
C ALA A 125 -17.74 -10.63 -8.56
N ALA A 126 -18.37 -9.52 -8.19
CA ALA A 126 -18.09 -8.19 -8.78
C ALA A 126 -16.63 -7.75 -8.49
N TYR A 127 -16.13 -8.00 -7.29
CA TYR A 127 -14.76 -7.71 -6.92
C TYR A 127 -13.76 -8.52 -7.76
N ARG A 128 -13.96 -9.84 -7.88
CA ARG A 128 -13.11 -10.71 -8.72
C ARG A 128 -13.08 -10.26 -10.18
N ALA A 129 -14.25 -9.95 -10.75
CA ALA A 129 -14.36 -9.46 -12.11
C ALA A 129 -13.61 -8.13 -12.31
N MET A 130 -13.69 -7.22 -11.33
CA MET A 130 -12.98 -5.95 -11.39
C MET A 130 -11.47 -6.14 -11.30
N VAL A 131 -10.98 -6.94 -10.35
CA VAL A 131 -9.53 -7.23 -10.22
C VAL A 131 -8.99 -7.84 -11.52
N ALA A 132 -9.70 -8.79 -12.12
CA ALA A 132 -9.28 -9.39 -13.40
C ALA A 132 -9.24 -8.36 -14.54
N ARG A 133 -10.24 -7.46 -14.63
CA ARG A 133 -10.35 -6.45 -15.67
C ARG A 133 -9.26 -5.39 -15.61
N GLN A 134 -8.82 -5.03 -14.41
CA GLN A 134 -7.80 -3.99 -14.18
C GLN A 134 -6.41 -4.56 -13.86
N SER A 135 -6.23 -5.87 -14.08
CA SER A 135 -4.94 -6.52 -13.88
C SER A 135 -3.87 -5.85 -14.75
N TRP A 136 -2.79 -5.41 -14.11
CA TRP A 136 -1.68 -4.79 -14.83
C TRP A 136 -0.96 -5.77 -15.75
N ARG A 137 -1.06 -7.08 -15.48
CA ARG A 137 -0.52 -8.16 -16.34
C ARG A 137 -1.24 -8.25 -17.68
N ALA A 138 -2.50 -7.83 -17.73
CA ALA A 138 -3.32 -7.84 -18.93
C ALA A 138 -3.23 -6.53 -19.75
N GLN A 139 -2.58 -5.48 -19.23
CA GLN A 139 -2.45 -4.21 -19.92
C GLN A 139 -1.31 -4.24 -20.94
N GLU A 140 -1.53 -3.64 -22.11
CA GLU A 140 -0.52 -3.54 -23.17
C GLU A 140 0.60 -2.55 -22.80
N GLN A 141 0.27 -1.48 -22.07
CA GLN A 141 1.24 -0.51 -21.58
C GLN A 141 1.83 -0.96 -20.25
N ARG A 142 3.02 -1.51 -20.33
CA ARG A 142 3.83 -1.97 -19.20
C ARG A 142 4.97 -0.99 -18.95
N VAL A 143 5.69 -1.18 -17.85
CA VAL A 143 6.83 -0.33 -17.47
C VAL A 143 7.79 -0.17 -18.65
N ALA A 144 8.03 1.08 -19.08
CA ALA A 144 8.95 1.38 -20.15
C ALA A 144 10.40 1.38 -19.64
N SER A 145 11.35 1.06 -20.54
CA SER A 145 12.78 1.08 -20.22
C SER A 145 13.25 2.46 -19.75
N ASP A 146 12.70 3.53 -20.33
CA ASP A 146 13.06 4.90 -19.97
C ASP A 146 12.60 5.27 -18.55
N ASP A 147 11.39 4.83 -18.16
CA ASP A 147 10.87 5.08 -16.81
C ASP A 147 11.72 4.35 -15.76
N LEU A 148 12.15 3.13 -16.08
CA LEU A 148 13.06 2.36 -15.24
C LEU A 148 14.44 3.03 -15.11
N ALA A 149 14.97 3.55 -16.20
CA ALA A 149 16.24 4.27 -16.22
C ALA A 149 16.20 5.53 -15.36
N VAL A 150 15.07 6.25 -15.35
CA VAL A 150 14.86 7.43 -14.50
C VAL A 150 14.85 7.01 -13.02
N VAL A 151 14.10 5.97 -12.66
CA VAL A 151 13.99 5.47 -11.28
C VAL A 151 15.32 4.93 -10.75
N LEU A 152 16.07 4.22 -11.57
CA LEU A 152 17.38 3.69 -11.21
C LEU A 152 18.50 4.74 -11.30
N GLY A 153 18.15 6.00 -11.64
CA GLY A 153 19.10 7.12 -11.66
C GLY A 153 20.18 7.01 -12.72
N GLY A 154 19.93 6.32 -13.84
CA GLY A 154 20.80 6.21 -15.02
C GLY A 154 22.21 5.66 -14.81
N ALA A 155 22.83 5.93 -13.66
CA ALA A 155 24.21 5.61 -13.35
C ALA A 155 24.39 4.41 -12.39
N HIS A 156 23.29 3.94 -11.77
CA HIS A 156 23.35 2.97 -10.68
C HIS A 156 23.21 1.53 -11.17
N ALA A 157 22.71 1.34 -12.38
CA ALA A 157 22.42 0.04 -12.93
C ALA A 157 23.44 -0.31 -14.02
N GLY A 158 24.24 -1.34 -13.79
CA GLY A 158 24.91 -2.01 -14.89
C GLY A 158 23.86 -2.45 -15.95
N PRO A 159 24.21 -2.48 -17.24
CA PRO A 159 23.27 -2.70 -18.32
C PRO A 159 22.35 -3.93 -18.16
N GLY A 160 22.83 -4.99 -17.53
CA GLY A 160 22.00 -6.19 -17.28
C GLY A 160 21.01 -6.10 -16.10
N LEU A 161 21.16 -5.11 -15.21
CA LEU A 161 20.29 -4.93 -14.05
C LEU A 161 18.93 -4.35 -14.46
N LEU A 162 18.96 -3.33 -15.31
CA LEU A 162 17.76 -2.68 -15.89
C LEU A 162 16.91 -3.70 -16.64
N ASP A 163 17.53 -4.47 -17.52
CA ASP A 163 16.84 -5.48 -18.33
C ASP A 163 16.19 -6.55 -17.46
N THR A 164 16.89 -7.01 -16.42
CA THR A 164 16.38 -8.05 -15.52
C THR A 164 15.21 -7.55 -14.68
N ILE A 165 15.29 -6.34 -14.11
CA ILE A 165 14.20 -5.73 -13.35
C ILE A 165 13.02 -5.41 -14.28
N GLY A 166 13.29 -4.86 -15.46
CA GLY A 166 12.29 -4.57 -16.48
C GLY A 166 11.54 -5.83 -16.90
N ALA A 167 12.25 -6.92 -17.18
CA ALA A 167 11.66 -8.20 -17.52
C ALA A 167 10.81 -8.77 -16.37
N ALA A 168 11.25 -8.63 -15.11
CA ALA A 168 10.50 -9.06 -13.94
C ALA A 168 9.17 -8.31 -13.82
N LEU A 169 9.23 -6.98 -13.89
CA LEU A 169 8.04 -6.13 -13.83
C LEU A 169 7.13 -6.37 -15.05
N HIS A 170 7.68 -6.49 -16.24
CA HIS A 170 6.91 -6.76 -17.44
C HIS A 170 6.19 -8.11 -17.41
N SER A 171 6.86 -9.17 -16.96
CA SER A 171 6.26 -10.51 -16.89
C SER A 171 5.33 -10.73 -15.71
N GLY A 172 5.34 -9.84 -14.72
CA GLY A 172 4.57 -9.98 -13.50
C GLY A 172 5.02 -11.10 -12.58
N ARG A 173 6.23 -11.56 -12.77
CA ARG A 173 6.83 -12.57 -11.90
C ARG A 173 7.41 -11.94 -10.65
N SER A 174 7.50 -12.72 -9.58
CA SER A 174 8.12 -12.27 -8.34
C SER A 174 9.59 -11.90 -8.53
N LEU A 175 10.02 -10.83 -7.87
CA LEU A 175 11.36 -10.29 -7.90
C LEU A 175 11.99 -10.36 -6.50
N LEU A 176 13.18 -10.92 -6.38
CA LEU A 176 13.99 -10.90 -5.16
C LEU A 176 15.19 -9.97 -5.34
N LEU A 177 15.23 -8.91 -4.53
CA LEU A 177 16.39 -8.03 -4.39
C LEU A 177 17.21 -8.51 -3.18
N TYR A 178 18.50 -8.82 -3.39
CA TYR A 178 19.37 -9.27 -2.30
C TYR A 178 20.73 -8.57 -2.37
N GLY A 179 21.42 -8.47 -1.24
CA GLY A 179 22.73 -7.84 -1.16
C GLY A 179 22.99 -7.21 0.21
N PRO A 180 24.16 -6.58 0.43
CA PRO A 180 24.54 -6.09 1.74
C PRO A 180 23.55 -5.06 2.30
N PRO A 181 23.44 -4.92 3.64
CA PRO A 181 22.67 -3.84 4.25
C PRO A 181 23.19 -2.48 3.76
N GLY A 182 22.30 -1.48 3.67
CA GLY A 182 22.68 -0.15 3.16
C GLY A 182 22.86 -0.05 1.63
N SER A 183 22.62 -1.11 0.85
CA SER A 183 22.73 -1.06 -0.63
C SER A 183 21.52 -0.41 -1.33
N GLY A 184 20.51 0.07 -0.61
CA GLY A 184 19.36 0.79 -1.16
C GLY A 184 18.20 -0.08 -1.65
N LYS A 185 18.14 -1.37 -1.29
CA LYS A 185 17.10 -2.32 -1.74
C LYS A 185 15.69 -1.87 -1.41
N SER A 186 15.43 -1.45 -0.18
CA SER A 186 14.10 -1.02 0.27
C SER A 186 13.64 0.25 -0.45
N ALA A 187 14.54 1.22 -0.61
CA ALA A 187 14.27 2.44 -1.38
C ALA A 187 13.98 2.11 -2.85
N LEU A 188 14.78 1.23 -3.46
CA LEU A 188 14.56 0.76 -4.83
C LEU A 188 13.21 0.04 -4.96
N ALA A 189 12.85 -0.83 -4.01
CA ALA A 189 11.58 -1.55 -4.01
C ALA A 189 10.38 -0.59 -4.05
N LEU A 190 10.40 0.45 -3.20
CA LEU A 190 9.37 1.48 -3.17
C LEU A 190 9.31 2.30 -4.47
N GLN A 191 10.46 2.63 -5.04
CA GLN A 191 10.52 3.35 -6.32
C GLN A 191 9.97 2.51 -7.47
N LEU A 192 10.27 1.21 -7.51
CA LEU A 192 9.71 0.28 -8.50
C LEU A 192 8.18 0.18 -8.38
N GLY A 193 7.64 0.25 -7.17
CA GLY A 193 6.19 0.31 -6.95
C GLY A 193 5.54 1.52 -7.63
N LYS A 194 6.19 2.67 -7.63
CA LYS A 194 5.70 3.88 -8.28
C LYS A 194 5.67 3.80 -9.83
N LEU A 195 6.35 2.83 -10.41
CA LEU A 195 6.32 2.58 -11.85
C LEU A 195 5.07 1.83 -12.33
N LEU A 196 4.27 1.33 -11.41
CA LEU A 196 2.98 0.72 -11.76
C LEU A 196 1.95 1.82 -12.04
N HIS A 197 1.98 2.35 -13.26
CA HIS A 197 1.08 3.42 -13.69
C HIS A 197 -0.38 2.97 -13.84
N GLY A 198 -1.27 3.96 -13.91
CA GLY A 198 -2.70 3.79 -14.07
C GLY A 198 -3.47 3.76 -12.75
N LEU A 199 -4.78 3.93 -12.88
CA LEU A 199 -5.70 3.95 -11.75
C LEU A 199 -6.41 2.61 -11.61
N VAL A 200 -6.79 2.29 -10.38
CA VAL A 200 -7.56 1.10 -10.05
C VAL A 200 -8.79 1.46 -9.22
N ALA A 201 -9.85 0.69 -9.41
CA ALA A 201 -11.06 0.79 -8.62
C ALA A 201 -10.99 -0.20 -7.46
N VAL A 202 -11.11 0.30 -6.23
CA VAL A 202 -11.09 -0.50 -5.01
C VAL A 202 -12.43 -0.32 -4.30
N PRO A 203 -13.16 -1.38 -3.92
CA PRO A 203 -14.41 -1.23 -3.20
C PRO A 203 -14.14 -0.94 -1.73
N HIS A 204 -15.06 -0.20 -1.08
CA HIS A 204 -14.95 0.02 0.37
C HIS A 204 -14.98 -1.29 1.15
N ALA A 205 -15.85 -2.20 0.75
CA ALA A 205 -15.97 -3.52 1.36
C ALA A 205 -16.51 -4.54 0.35
N VAL A 206 -16.27 -5.82 0.64
CA VAL A 206 -16.75 -6.98 -0.11
C VAL A 206 -17.63 -7.82 0.80
N VAL A 207 -18.71 -8.38 0.28
CA VAL A 207 -19.53 -9.36 0.99
C VAL A 207 -19.29 -10.76 0.44
N ALA A 208 -19.06 -11.70 1.36
CA ALA A 208 -18.96 -13.13 1.08
C ALA A 208 -19.95 -13.89 1.98
N GLY A 209 -21.04 -14.36 1.41
CA GLY A 209 -22.18 -14.87 2.19
C GLY A 209 -22.77 -13.75 3.05
N ARG A 210 -22.64 -13.86 4.38
CA ARG A 210 -23.10 -12.84 5.33
C ARG A 210 -21.97 -12.01 5.92
N ASP A 211 -20.73 -12.37 5.64
CA ASP A 211 -19.55 -11.73 6.20
C ASP A 211 -19.13 -10.54 5.35
N ILE A 212 -18.86 -9.42 6.00
CA ILE A 212 -18.35 -8.20 5.36
C ILE A 212 -16.85 -8.12 5.59
N ILE A 213 -16.13 -7.90 4.50
CA ILE A 213 -14.67 -7.74 4.49
C ILE A 213 -14.36 -6.31 4.09
N SER A 214 -13.82 -5.52 5.01
CA SER A 214 -13.33 -4.16 4.73
C SER A 214 -12.04 -4.24 3.93
N LEU A 215 -11.98 -3.49 2.83
CA LEU A 215 -10.87 -3.58 1.88
C LEU A 215 -10.21 -2.23 1.67
N TYR A 216 -10.97 -1.16 1.44
CA TYR A 216 -10.43 0.17 1.23
C TYR A 216 -9.77 0.73 2.50
N ASP A 217 -8.52 1.17 2.34
CA ASP A 217 -7.72 1.81 3.39
C ASP A 217 -7.13 3.11 2.81
N PRO A 218 -7.52 4.30 3.30
CA PRO A 218 -7.04 5.57 2.77
C PRO A 218 -5.53 5.79 2.94
N ALA A 219 -4.89 5.07 3.87
CA ALA A 219 -3.43 5.15 4.06
C ALA A 219 -2.65 4.46 2.93
N VAL A 220 -3.28 3.51 2.24
CA VAL A 220 -2.68 2.69 1.20
C VAL A 220 -3.25 3.02 -0.19
N HIS A 221 -4.57 3.18 -0.27
CA HIS A 221 -5.29 3.47 -1.50
C HIS A 221 -5.36 4.97 -1.73
N LEU A 222 -4.25 5.54 -2.21
CA LEU A 222 -4.11 6.98 -2.40
C LEU A 222 -5.00 7.49 -3.54
N PRO A 223 -5.64 8.65 -3.39
CA PRO A 223 -6.45 9.24 -4.44
C PRO A 223 -5.59 9.56 -5.67
N PRO A 224 -6.21 9.67 -6.87
CA PRO A 224 -5.51 10.17 -8.05
C PRO A 224 -4.93 11.55 -7.78
N ALA A 225 -3.77 11.85 -8.38
CA ALA A 225 -3.22 13.19 -8.35
C ALA A 225 -4.24 14.21 -8.90
N PRO A 226 -4.35 15.42 -8.33
CA PRO A 226 -5.30 16.43 -8.78
C PRO A 226 -4.94 16.90 -10.19
N HIS A 227 -5.66 16.39 -11.19
CA HIS A 227 -5.53 16.84 -12.59
C HIS A 227 -6.62 17.89 -12.85
N GLY A 228 -6.29 18.97 -13.54
CA GLY A 228 -7.07 20.20 -13.73
C GLY A 228 -8.45 20.10 -14.43
N ASN A 229 -9.09 18.94 -14.51
CA ASN A 229 -10.40 18.75 -15.13
C ASN A 229 -11.48 18.29 -14.13
N HIS A 230 -11.62 19.02 -13.03
CA HIS A 230 -12.58 18.72 -11.96
C HIS A 230 -14.04 18.60 -12.40
N ALA A 231 -14.46 19.36 -13.42
CA ALA A 231 -15.85 19.34 -13.90
C ALA A 231 -16.23 18.04 -14.61
N ARG A 232 -15.33 17.47 -15.41
CA ARG A 232 -15.54 16.20 -16.12
C ARG A 232 -15.56 15.02 -15.15
N GLN A 233 -14.66 15.01 -14.18
CA GLN A 233 -14.63 14.02 -13.11
C GLN A 233 -15.88 14.07 -12.22
N ALA A 234 -16.44 15.24 -11.97
CA ALA A 234 -17.66 15.39 -11.18
C ALA A 234 -18.90 14.86 -11.90
N LEU A 235 -18.99 14.97 -13.23
CA LEU A 235 -20.08 14.42 -14.03
C LEU A 235 -19.98 12.89 -14.16
N GLU A 236 -18.78 12.36 -14.36
CA GLU A 236 -18.54 10.91 -14.43
C GLU A 236 -18.84 10.23 -13.09
N ARG A 237 -18.53 10.86 -11.95
CA ARG A 237 -18.88 10.35 -10.61
C ARG A 237 -20.38 10.19 -10.36
N ARG A 238 -21.24 10.95 -11.04
CA ARG A 238 -22.70 10.85 -10.87
C ARG A 238 -23.32 9.64 -11.58
N SER A 239 -22.62 9.06 -12.54
CA SER A 239 -23.08 7.90 -13.31
C SER A 239 -22.45 6.58 -12.89
N THR A 240 -21.46 6.60 -12.00
CA THR A 240 -20.69 5.43 -11.58
C THR A 240 -21.07 4.94 -10.18
N ASP A 241 -20.84 3.66 -9.93
CA ASP A 241 -21.08 3.02 -8.62
C ASP A 241 -20.13 3.58 -7.55
N ILE A 242 -20.68 4.39 -6.67
CA ILE A 242 -19.96 5.10 -5.60
C ILE A 242 -19.48 4.20 -4.46
N ARG A 243 -19.76 2.89 -4.49
CA ARG A 243 -19.18 1.90 -3.58
C ARG A 243 -17.71 1.63 -3.90
N TRP A 244 -17.26 2.00 -5.11
CA TRP A 244 -15.89 1.90 -5.58
C TRP A 244 -15.18 3.24 -5.45
N VAL A 245 -13.93 3.18 -5.04
CA VAL A 245 -13.02 4.34 -4.97
C VAL A 245 -11.95 4.19 -6.03
N LEU A 246 -11.74 5.22 -6.83
CA LEU A 246 -10.66 5.27 -7.79
C LEU A 246 -9.37 5.70 -7.08
N CYS A 247 -8.32 4.89 -7.20
CA CYS A 247 -7.06 5.07 -6.49
C CYS A 247 -5.88 4.88 -7.45
N GLN A 248 -4.72 5.38 -7.07
CA GLN A 248 -3.45 4.91 -7.64
C GLN A 248 -3.27 3.42 -7.33
N ARG A 249 -2.44 2.72 -8.12
CA ARG A 249 -2.13 1.32 -7.81
C ARG A 249 -1.49 1.21 -6.44
N PRO A 250 -2.02 0.36 -5.53
CA PRO A 250 -1.53 0.29 -4.17
C PRO A 250 -0.13 -0.31 -4.11
N VAL A 251 0.74 0.27 -3.30
CA VAL A 251 2.05 -0.27 -2.97
C VAL A 251 2.08 -0.49 -1.46
N ILE A 252 2.13 -1.74 -1.05
CA ILE A 252 2.13 -2.12 0.35
C ILE A 252 3.48 -2.73 0.69
N GLN A 253 4.16 -2.15 1.65
CA GLN A 253 5.39 -2.68 2.22
C GLN A 253 5.09 -3.27 3.60
N VAL A 254 5.58 -4.48 3.84
CA VAL A 254 5.57 -5.16 5.13
C VAL A 254 6.99 -5.61 5.48
N GLY A 255 7.37 -5.44 6.73
CA GLY A 255 8.72 -5.71 7.24
C GLY A 255 8.75 -6.83 8.29
N ALA A 256 9.56 -6.62 9.32
CA ALA A 256 9.78 -7.59 10.40
C ALA A 256 8.53 -7.89 11.24
N GLU A 257 7.54 -7.00 11.23
CA GLU A 257 6.27 -7.16 11.95
C GLU A 257 5.39 -8.29 11.40
N LEU A 258 5.64 -8.72 10.15
CA LEU A 258 4.79 -9.69 9.44
C LEU A 258 4.77 -11.04 10.16
N ASP A 259 3.57 -11.48 10.51
CA ASP A 259 3.29 -12.80 11.08
C ASP A 259 2.25 -13.58 10.23
N ALA A 260 1.97 -14.82 10.61
CA ALA A 260 1.02 -15.67 9.91
C ALA A 260 -0.42 -15.12 9.96
N GLY A 261 -0.82 -14.51 11.08
CA GLY A 261 -2.15 -13.94 11.25
C GLY A 261 -2.41 -12.73 10.36
N MET A 262 -1.36 -11.97 10.02
CA MET A 262 -1.46 -10.85 9.08
C MET A 262 -1.72 -11.29 7.62
N LEU A 263 -1.51 -12.55 7.29
CA LEU A 263 -1.81 -13.11 5.97
C LEU A 263 -3.21 -13.73 5.89
N GLU A 264 -3.97 -13.68 6.97
CA GLU A 264 -5.35 -14.18 7.03
C GLU A 264 -6.35 -13.03 7.21
N LEU A 265 -7.64 -13.32 7.02
CA LEU A 265 -8.70 -12.38 7.34
C LEU A 265 -8.75 -12.17 8.85
N ARG A 266 -8.48 -10.95 9.29
CA ARG A 266 -8.56 -10.61 10.72
C ARG A 266 -9.96 -10.12 11.06
N HIS A 267 -10.67 -10.84 11.91
CA HIS A 267 -11.96 -10.39 12.39
C HIS A 267 -11.77 -9.26 13.42
N ASP A 268 -12.40 -8.13 13.15
CA ASP A 268 -12.49 -7.01 14.08
C ASP A 268 -13.70 -7.26 15.00
N GLU A 269 -13.42 -7.57 16.27
CA GLU A 269 -14.48 -7.86 17.25
C GLU A 269 -15.35 -6.64 17.57
N GLY A 270 -14.79 -5.43 17.51
CA GLY A 270 -15.53 -4.19 17.71
C GLY A 270 -16.43 -3.84 16.53
N GLY A 271 -15.95 -4.02 15.31
CA GLY A 271 -16.68 -3.76 14.08
C GLY A 271 -17.56 -4.93 13.61
N GLY A 272 -17.33 -6.15 14.10
CA GLY A 272 -18.02 -7.35 13.63
C GLY A 272 -17.85 -7.63 12.14
N CYS A 273 -16.74 -7.19 11.55
CA CYS A 273 -16.39 -7.40 10.15
C CYS A 273 -14.94 -7.87 10.03
N TYR A 274 -14.56 -8.32 8.86
CA TYR A 274 -13.19 -8.72 8.59
C TYR A 274 -12.37 -7.57 8.00
N GLN A 275 -11.10 -7.55 8.35
CA GLN A 275 -10.07 -6.73 7.72
C GLN A 275 -9.33 -7.57 6.68
N ALA A 276 -9.21 -7.06 5.46
CA ALA A 276 -8.45 -7.73 4.40
C ALA A 276 -6.94 -7.74 4.71
N PRO A 277 -6.23 -8.86 4.47
CA PRO A 277 -4.79 -8.94 4.64
C PRO A 277 -4.03 -8.05 3.63
N PRO A 278 -2.74 -7.72 3.90
CA PRO A 278 -1.96 -6.82 3.05
C PRO A 278 -1.92 -7.20 1.57
N HIS A 279 -1.76 -8.50 1.26
CA HIS A 279 -1.70 -8.98 -0.12
C HIS A 279 -3.04 -8.82 -0.87
N VAL A 280 -4.18 -8.87 -0.19
CA VAL A 280 -5.50 -8.60 -0.79
C VAL A 280 -5.71 -7.11 -1.00
N ARG A 281 -5.27 -6.26 -0.06
CA ARG A 281 -5.28 -4.81 -0.22
C ARG A 281 -4.32 -4.33 -1.31
N ALA A 282 -3.23 -5.09 -1.57
CA ALA A 282 -2.27 -4.81 -2.64
C ALA A 282 -2.74 -5.27 -4.03
N ASN A 283 -3.94 -5.82 -4.19
CA ASN A 283 -4.43 -6.30 -5.48
C ASN A 283 -4.37 -5.21 -6.56
N ASN A 284 -3.96 -5.60 -7.77
CA ASN A 284 -3.68 -4.74 -8.92
C ASN A 284 -2.54 -3.73 -8.71
N GLY A 285 -1.71 -3.93 -7.68
CA GLY A 285 -0.55 -3.12 -7.33
C GLY A 285 0.66 -3.98 -6.98
N MET A 286 1.38 -3.61 -5.94
CA MET A 286 2.61 -4.28 -5.51
C MET A 286 2.59 -4.59 -4.01
N LEU A 287 2.97 -5.82 -3.67
CA LEU A 287 3.30 -6.23 -2.30
C LEU A 287 4.82 -6.35 -2.16
N ILE A 288 5.39 -5.58 -1.26
CA ILE A 288 6.82 -5.58 -0.93
C ILE A 288 6.99 -6.27 0.42
N ILE A 289 7.75 -7.37 0.44
CA ILE A 289 8.23 -8.01 1.67
C ILE A 289 9.67 -7.54 1.89
N ASP A 290 9.83 -6.61 2.80
CA ASP A 290 11.16 -6.06 3.11
C ASP A 290 11.83 -6.84 4.24
N ASP A 291 13.17 -6.83 4.27
CA ASP A 291 13.99 -7.59 5.21
C ASP A 291 13.57 -9.07 5.35
N LEU A 292 13.34 -9.73 4.19
CA LEU A 292 12.96 -11.14 4.15
C LEU A 292 13.96 -12.00 4.95
N GLY A 293 13.44 -12.72 5.93
CA GLY A 293 14.20 -13.51 6.89
C GLY A 293 14.24 -12.91 8.30
N CYS A 294 13.76 -11.65 8.47
CA CYS A 294 13.63 -10.98 9.76
C CYS A 294 12.19 -10.97 10.30
N GLN A 295 11.23 -11.53 9.55
CA GLN A 295 9.82 -11.61 9.95
C GLN A 295 9.63 -12.58 11.13
N ARG A 296 8.52 -12.40 11.86
CA ARG A 296 8.10 -13.37 12.89
C ARG A 296 7.74 -14.73 12.30
N LEU A 297 7.35 -14.78 11.03
CA LEU A 297 7.11 -16.00 10.26
C LEU A 297 8.39 -16.38 9.49
N PRO A 298 8.92 -17.60 9.64
CA PRO A 298 10.11 -18.04 8.90
C PRO A 298 9.95 -17.89 7.38
N ALA A 299 10.98 -17.40 6.68
CA ALA A 299 10.96 -17.13 5.25
C ALA A 299 10.46 -18.30 4.38
N PRO A 300 10.83 -19.58 4.63
CA PRO A 300 10.29 -20.69 3.85
C PRO A 300 8.77 -20.85 4.00
N GLN A 301 8.22 -20.65 5.21
CA GLN A 301 6.78 -20.75 5.47
C GLN A 301 6.04 -19.57 4.80
N LEU A 302 6.57 -18.36 4.94
CA LEU A 302 6.04 -17.16 4.31
C LEU A 302 5.95 -17.31 2.79
N LEU A 303 7.04 -17.76 2.16
CA LEU A 303 7.05 -17.95 0.71
C LEU A 303 6.14 -19.09 0.25
N THR A 304 6.09 -20.19 0.98
CA THR A 304 5.15 -21.29 0.68
C THR A 304 3.71 -20.78 0.71
N ARG A 305 3.36 -19.94 1.71
CA ARG A 305 2.02 -19.36 1.86
C ARG A 305 1.66 -18.39 0.72
N LEU A 306 2.61 -17.60 0.21
CA LEU A 306 2.36 -16.58 -0.83
C LEU A 306 2.54 -17.09 -2.26
N MET A 307 3.47 -18.03 -2.51
CA MET A 307 3.79 -18.46 -3.87
C MET A 307 2.69 -19.29 -4.54
N GLN A 308 1.88 -20.01 -3.77
CA GLN A 308 0.77 -20.76 -4.33
C GLN A 308 -0.35 -19.84 -4.83
N PRO A 309 -0.87 -18.88 -4.03
CA PRO A 309 -1.81 -17.88 -4.51
C PRO A 309 -1.28 -17.04 -5.68
N ALA A 310 0.00 -16.67 -5.63
CA ALA A 310 0.63 -15.93 -6.72
C ALA A 310 0.66 -16.70 -8.06
N ALA A 311 0.76 -18.02 -8.01
CA ALA A 311 0.72 -18.89 -9.18
C ALA A 311 -0.70 -19.15 -9.67
N CYS A 312 -1.67 -19.32 -8.74
CA CYS A 312 -3.06 -19.69 -9.06
C CYS A 312 -3.95 -18.48 -9.32
N GLY A 313 -3.54 -17.27 -8.90
CA GLY A 313 -4.34 -16.05 -8.98
C GLY A 313 -5.47 -15.96 -7.95
N ILE A 314 -5.56 -16.92 -7.03
CA ILE A 314 -6.60 -16.99 -5.99
C ILE A 314 -5.97 -17.45 -4.68
N ASP A 315 -6.29 -16.74 -3.60
CA ASP A 315 -5.95 -17.11 -2.24
C ASP A 315 -7.18 -17.61 -1.48
N GLN A 316 -7.04 -18.73 -0.76
CA GLN A 316 -8.10 -19.32 0.06
C GLN A 316 -7.95 -18.80 1.50
N LEU A 317 -8.87 -17.95 1.90
CA LEU A 317 -8.87 -17.33 3.23
C LEU A 317 -10.00 -17.89 4.09
N GLY A 318 -9.68 -18.19 5.35
CA GLY A 318 -10.63 -18.75 6.31
C GLY A 318 -11.58 -17.70 6.88
N LEU A 319 -12.84 -18.10 7.09
CA LEU A 319 -13.85 -17.35 7.84
C LEU A 319 -14.13 -18.06 9.17
N ARG A 320 -14.68 -17.33 10.15
CA ARG A 320 -15.19 -17.94 11.38
C ARG A 320 -16.28 -18.96 11.02
N GLY A 321 -16.26 -20.11 11.68
CA GLY A 321 -17.19 -21.20 11.36
C GLY A 321 -16.67 -22.23 10.36
N GLY A 322 -15.39 -22.12 9.92
CA GLY A 322 -14.73 -23.12 9.10
C GLY A 322 -14.98 -23.00 7.59
N ALA A 323 -15.77 -22.02 7.16
CA ALA A 323 -15.90 -21.70 5.74
C ALA A 323 -14.64 -21.04 5.20
N SER A 324 -14.34 -21.22 3.91
CA SER A 324 -13.25 -20.55 3.22
C SER A 324 -13.76 -19.80 1.98
N ILE A 325 -13.09 -18.73 1.64
CA ILE A 325 -13.40 -17.93 0.45
C ILE A 325 -12.16 -17.76 -0.41
N GLY A 326 -12.31 -17.83 -1.72
CA GLY A 326 -11.24 -17.55 -2.66
C GLY A 326 -11.19 -16.06 -2.97
N MET A 327 -10.22 -15.34 -2.44
CA MET A 327 -9.94 -13.94 -2.78
C MET A 327 -9.00 -13.88 -3.98
N PRO A 328 -9.15 -12.91 -4.90
CA PRO A 328 -8.19 -12.74 -6.00
C PRO A 328 -6.82 -12.37 -5.46
N PHE A 329 -5.77 -12.86 -6.12
CA PHE A 329 -4.38 -12.53 -5.85
C PHE A 329 -3.75 -12.01 -7.15
N ASP A 330 -3.77 -10.71 -7.33
CA ASP A 330 -3.22 -10.03 -8.51
C ASP A 330 -2.35 -8.85 -8.11
N ASN A 331 -1.21 -9.16 -7.51
CA ASN A 331 -0.20 -8.15 -7.19
C ASN A 331 1.18 -8.58 -7.70
N ALA A 332 2.07 -7.59 -7.92
CA ALA A 332 3.48 -7.82 -8.14
C ALA A 332 4.11 -8.13 -6.77
N LEU A 333 4.76 -9.28 -6.65
CA LEU A 333 5.45 -9.66 -5.41
C LEU A 333 6.92 -9.30 -5.50
N LEU A 334 7.36 -8.37 -4.66
CA LEU A 334 8.75 -7.97 -4.54
C LEU A 334 9.26 -8.35 -3.14
N LEU A 335 10.39 -9.01 -3.10
CA LEU A 335 11.07 -9.48 -1.91
C LEU A 335 12.41 -8.75 -1.79
N ALA A 336 12.76 -8.26 -0.60
CA ALA A 336 14.07 -7.67 -0.35
C ALA A 336 14.73 -8.32 0.87
N THR A 337 16.03 -8.62 0.79
CA THR A 337 16.77 -9.22 1.90
C THR A 337 18.25 -8.80 1.89
N HIS A 338 18.82 -8.68 3.06
CA HIS A 338 20.27 -8.51 3.23
C HIS A 338 21.01 -9.84 3.39
N LEU A 339 20.28 -10.94 3.57
CA LEU A 339 20.83 -12.28 3.73
C LEU A 339 21.11 -12.93 2.37
N ALA A 340 21.99 -13.91 2.36
CA ALA A 340 22.25 -14.71 1.15
C ALA A 340 21.02 -15.58 0.85
N PRO A 341 20.45 -15.55 -0.37
CA PRO A 341 19.25 -16.32 -0.69
C PRO A 341 19.35 -17.82 -0.41
N ALA A 342 20.55 -18.41 -0.61
CA ALA A 342 20.79 -19.82 -0.36
C ALA A 342 20.83 -20.21 1.13
N SER A 343 21.05 -19.26 2.03
CA SER A 343 20.96 -19.49 3.47
C SER A 343 19.54 -19.38 4.01
N LEU A 344 18.67 -18.66 3.29
CA LEU A 344 17.28 -18.45 3.67
C LEU A 344 16.31 -19.51 3.13
N LEU A 345 16.58 -19.99 1.91
CA LEU A 345 15.62 -20.74 1.11
C LEU A 345 16.31 -21.95 0.47
N ASP A 346 15.58 -23.05 0.40
CA ASP A 346 16.00 -24.20 -0.36
C ASP A 346 15.96 -23.97 -1.88
N ALA A 347 16.54 -24.87 -2.64
CA ALA A 347 16.60 -24.79 -4.10
C ALA A 347 15.20 -24.81 -4.75
N THR A 348 14.21 -25.43 -4.12
CA THR A 348 12.85 -25.54 -4.64
C THR A 348 12.13 -24.20 -4.55
N LEU A 349 12.21 -23.52 -3.40
CA LEU A 349 11.64 -22.20 -3.19
C LEU A 349 12.36 -21.15 -4.04
N LEU A 350 13.69 -21.22 -4.12
CA LEU A 350 14.47 -20.33 -4.98
C LEU A 350 14.07 -20.44 -6.46
N ARG A 351 13.71 -21.63 -6.95
CA ARG A 351 13.22 -21.81 -8.32
C ARG A 351 11.84 -21.19 -8.56
N ARG A 352 11.00 -21.10 -7.55
CA ARG A 352 9.67 -20.47 -7.65
C ARG A 352 9.72 -18.97 -7.75
N ILE A 353 10.79 -18.33 -7.24
CA ILE A 353 11.01 -16.90 -7.39
C ILE A 353 11.44 -16.64 -8.83
N GLY A 354 10.67 -15.77 -9.53
CA GLY A 354 10.86 -15.52 -10.96
C GLY A 354 12.23 -14.93 -11.29
N TYR A 355 12.59 -13.83 -10.61
CA TYR A 355 13.84 -13.13 -10.84
C TYR A 355 14.58 -12.87 -9.53
N LYS A 356 15.91 -12.94 -9.57
CA LYS A 356 16.79 -12.70 -8.44
C LYS A 356 17.86 -11.72 -8.87
N VAL A 357 17.91 -10.58 -8.19
CA VAL A 357 18.78 -9.47 -8.55
C VAL A 357 19.64 -9.09 -7.37
N ARG A 358 20.95 -9.12 -7.57
CA ARG A 358 21.90 -8.68 -6.55
C ARG A 358 22.08 -7.16 -6.64
N ILE A 359 21.80 -6.47 -5.56
CA ILE A 359 22.07 -5.04 -5.39
C ILE A 359 23.38 -4.92 -4.61
N GLY A 360 24.44 -4.55 -5.30
CA GLY A 360 25.78 -4.43 -4.74
C GLY A 360 26.18 -2.99 -4.43
N PRO A 361 27.48 -2.80 -4.09
CA PRO A 361 28.07 -1.47 -4.00
C PRO A 361 28.01 -0.73 -5.33
N LEU A 362 27.97 0.59 -5.26
CA LEU A 362 27.97 1.48 -6.41
C LEU A 362 29.40 1.66 -6.96
N GLY A 363 29.47 1.97 -8.25
CA GLY A 363 30.69 2.53 -8.84
C GLY A 363 30.92 3.98 -8.36
N GLU A 364 32.14 4.46 -8.40
CA GLU A 364 32.50 5.80 -7.92
C GLU A 364 31.71 6.91 -8.61
N SER A 365 31.49 6.82 -9.93
CA SER A 365 30.71 7.80 -10.68
C SER A 365 29.25 7.89 -10.22
N ALA A 366 28.62 6.74 -10.00
CA ALA A 366 27.25 6.64 -9.50
C ALA A 366 27.13 7.18 -8.07
N TYR A 367 28.09 6.83 -7.20
CA TYR A 367 28.13 7.30 -5.84
C TYR A 367 28.27 8.83 -5.75
N ARG A 368 29.10 9.45 -6.63
CA ARG A 368 29.23 10.92 -6.73
C ARG A 368 27.91 11.59 -7.12
N VAL A 369 27.20 11.03 -8.09
CA VAL A 369 25.88 11.55 -8.51
C VAL A 369 24.89 11.44 -7.35
N LEU A 370 24.81 10.29 -6.70
CA LEU A 370 23.92 10.05 -5.56
C LEU A 370 24.21 11.00 -4.41
N PHE A 371 25.49 11.19 -4.05
CA PHE A 371 25.89 12.10 -2.97
C PHE A 371 25.42 13.53 -3.22
N ARG A 372 25.61 14.04 -4.45
CA ARG A 372 25.12 15.36 -4.87
C ARG A 372 23.60 15.47 -4.78
N GLN A 373 22.87 14.42 -5.16
CA GLN A 373 21.41 14.37 -5.05
C GLN A 373 20.96 14.43 -3.59
N GLN A 374 21.64 13.68 -2.72
CA GLN A 374 21.32 13.67 -1.29
C GLN A 374 21.63 15.03 -0.63
N CYS A 375 22.73 15.70 -0.98
CA CYS A 375 23.00 17.06 -0.52
C CYS A 375 21.88 18.03 -0.91
N ARG A 376 21.39 17.96 -2.14
CA ARG A 376 20.26 18.79 -2.59
C ARG A 376 18.98 18.49 -1.81
N ALA A 377 18.71 17.22 -1.53
CA ALA A 377 17.51 16.80 -0.82
C ALA A 377 17.54 17.20 0.66
N THR A 378 18.72 17.26 1.29
CA THR A 378 18.90 17.69 2.68
C THR A 378 19.11 19.20 2.84
N GLY A 379 19.26 19.93 1.72
CA GLY A 379 19.56 21.38 1.76
C GLY A 379 20.99 21.74 2.17
N ILE A 380 21.87 20.74 2.28
CA ILE A 380 23.29 20.95 2.65
C ILE A 380 24.10 21.26 1.39
N ALA A 381 24.87 22.36 1.42
CA ALA A 381 25.70 22.75 0.29
C ALA A 381 26.73 21.65 -0.05
N PHE A 382 26.79 21.28 -1.32
CA PHE A 382 27.71 20.24 -1.81
C PHE A 382 29.12 20.82 -1.95
N ASP A 383 30.13 20.05 -1.48
CA ASP A 383 31.56 20.34 -1.65
C ASP A 383 32.29 19.15 -2.29
N GLU A 384 32.93 19.39 -3.45
CA GLU A 384 33.66 18.37 -4.19
C GLU A 384 34.95 17.90 -3.46
N ALA A 385 35.62 18.79 -2.74
CA ALA A 385 36.83 18.45 -2.00
C ALA A 385 36.51 17.51 -0.83
N VAL A 386 35.39 17.76 -0.14
CA VAL A 386 34.92 16.92 0.96
C VAL A 386 34.48 15.54 0.43
N LEU A 387 33.80 15.50 -0.71
CA LEU A 387 33.46 14.22 -1.35
C LEU A 387 34.72 13.45 -1.78
N HIS A 388 35.74 14.13 -2.31
CA HIS A 388 37.01 13.50 -2.65
C HIS A 388 37.69 12.92 -1.40
N HIS A 389 37.68 13.64 -0.28
CA HIS A 389 38.17 13.14 1.01
C HIS A 389 37.43 11.88 1.45
N LEU A 390 36.08 11.90 1.38
CA LEU A 390 35.23 10.73 1.67
C LEU A 390 35.66 9.49 0.86
N LEU A 391 35.82 9.66 -0.44
CA LEU A 391 36.11 8.54 -1.35
C LEU A 391 37.52 8.00 -1.15
N ARG A 392 38.55 8.86 -0.99
CA ARG A 392 39.95 8.48 -0.93
C ARG A 392 40.42 8.10 0.45
N GLN A 393 40.05 8.87 1.47
CA GLN A 393 40.53 8.66 2.83
C GLN A 393 39.62 7.74 3.63
N LEU A 394 38.29 7.97 3.61
CA LEU A 394 37.38 7.22 4.47
C LEU A 394 36.99 5.87 3.87
N HIS A 395 36.53 5.87 2.63
CA HIS A 395 36.21 4.60 1.95
C HIS A 395 37.48 3.84 1.51
N GLY A 396 38.45 4.55 0.90
CA GLY A 396 39.65 3.93 0.32
C GLY A 396 40.57 3.32 1.38
N ALA A 397 40.95 4.07 2.40
CA ALA A 397 41.79 3.57 3.48
C ALA A 397 41.13 2.50 4.34
N GLY A 398 39.80 2.61 4.55
CA GLY A 398 39.00 1.64 5.32
C GLY A 398 38.58 0.40 4.53
N GLY A 399 38.78 0.34 3.21
CA GLY A 399 38.32 -0.75 2.35
C GLY A 399 36.81 -0.92 2.34
N ARG A 400 36.03 0.12 2.74
CA ARG A 400 34.58 0.04 2.87
C ARG A 400 33.90 0.24 1.52
N PRO A 401 32.92 -0.60 1.17
CA PRO A 401 32.21 -0.50 -0.10
C PRO A 401 31.37 0.78 -0.19
N LEU A 402 31.19 1.29 -1.41
CA LEU A 402 30.36 2.46 -1.70
C LEU A 402 28.87 2.06 -1.71
N LEU A 403 28.23 2.07 -0.57
CA LEU A 403 26.81 1.68 -0.44
C LEU A 403 25.88 2.88 -0.64
N ALA A 404 24.72 2.64 -1.26
CA ALA A 404 23.79 3.70 -1.62
C ALA A 404 23.14 4.40 -0.39
N GLY A 405 23.06 3.74 0.75
CA GLY A 405 22.54 4.32 1.99
C GLY A 405 23.51 5.28 2.69
N THR A 406 24.82 5.04 2.54
CA THR A 406 25.86 5.77 3.29
C THR A 406 25.80 7.30 3.10
N PRO A 407 25.63 7.86 1.89
CA PRO A 407 25.54 9.31 1.72
C PRO A 407 24.45 9.95 2.58
N ARG A 408 23.26 9.36 2.58
CA ARG A 408 22.16 9.85 3.36
C ARG A 408 22.41 9.78 4.86
N GLU A 409 22.87 8.62 5.33
CA GLU A 409 23.15 8.39 6.73
C GLU A 409 24.23 9.35 7.28
N LEU A 410 25.21 9.72 6.46
CA LEU A 410 26.23 10.72 6.82
C LEU A 410 25.63 12.13 6.90
N LEU A 411 24.84 12.54 5.90
CA LEU A 411 24.25 13.86 5.86
C LEU A 411 23.20 14.06 6.97
N ASP A 412 22.40 13.04 7.27
CA ASP A 412 21.45 13.07 8.38
C ASP A 412 22.19 13.27 9.71
N ARG A 413 23.35 12.58 9.96
CA ARG A 413 24.17 12.79 11.15
C ARG A 413 24.79 14.18 11.23
N ILE A 414 25.26 14.70 10.09
CA ILE A 414 25.77 16.09 10.03
C ILE A 414 24.67 17.07 10.45
N ALA A 415 23.45 16.87 9.98
CA ALA A 415 22.31 17.69 10.38
C ALA A 415 21.97 17.53 11.88
N ASP A 416 21.99 16.29 12.40
CA ASP A 416 21.75 16.01 13.82
C ASP A 416 22.78 16.69 14.73
N PHE A 417 24.08 16.58 14.42
CA PHE A 417 25.13 17.25 15.19
C PHE A 417 25.03 18.77 15.13
N ALA A 418 24.73 19.34 13.96
CA ALA A 418 24.52 20.77 13.80
C ALA A 418 23.28 21.24 14.58
N GLY A 419 22.18 20.50 14.51
CA GLY A 419 20.96 20.78 15.29
C GLY A 419 21.19 20.76 16.80
N PHE A 420 21.95 19.77 17.29
CA PHE A 420 22.35 19.70 18.70
C PHE A 420 23.23 20.89 19.13
N ALA A 421 24.15 21.32 18.26
CA ALA A 421 25.03 22.47 18.52
C ALA A 421 24.35 23.83 18.31
N GLY A 422 23.09 23.86 17.83
CA GLY A 422 22.37 25.11 17.49
C GLY A 422 23.02 25.88 16.33
N SER A 423 23.69 25.17 15.40
CA SER A 423 24.39 25.72 14.25
C SER A 423 23.76 25.24 12.94
N GLU A 424 24.11 25.89 11.84
CA GLU A 424 23.68 25.47 10.51
C GLU A 424 24.48 24.25 10.03
N ALA A 425 23.82 23.27 9.40
CA ALA A 425 24.45 22.08 8.90
C ALA A 425 25.37 22.39 7.71
N GLN A 426 26.66 22.12 7.84
CA GLN A 426 27.66 22.38 6.80
C GLN A 426 28.46 21.12 6.51
N LEU A 427 28.69 20.87 5.23
CA LEU A 427 29.52 19.76 4.76
C LEU A 427 30.99 20.20 4.75
N THR A 428 31.73 19.86 5.79
CA THR A 428 33.17 20.09 5.93
C THR A 428 33.87 18.75 6.19
N VAL A 429 35.21 18.70 6.05
CA VAL A 429 35.96 17.48 6.37
C VAL A 429 35.73 17.09 7.83
N ALA A 430 35.76 18.04 8.75
CA ALA A 430 35.60 17.79 10.18
C ALA A 430 34.18 17.23 10.51
N THR A 431 33.12 17.84 9.98
CA THR A 431 31.75 17.35 10.21
C THR A 431 31.49 16.01 9.54
N LEU A 432 32.09 15.76 8.39
CA LEU A 432 32.03 14.47 7.70
C LEU A 432 32.74 13.37 8.50
N GLU A 433 33.96 13.62 9.02
CA GLU A 433 34.72 12.66 9.85
C GLU A 433 33.97 12.38 11.16
N GLN A 434 33.38 13.38 11.78
CA GLN A 434 32.55 13.20 12.97
C GLN A 434 31.34 12.29 12.67
N ALA A 435 30.62 12.54 11.58
CA ALA A 435 29.51 11.71 11.14
C ALA A 435 29.95 10.29 10.78
N TRP A 436 31.09 10.14 10.08
CA TRP A 436 31.69 8.86 9.72
C TRP A 436 32.04 8.04 10.96
N ASN A 437 32.75 8.63 11.91
CA ASN A 437 33.13 7.97 13.15
C ASN A 437 31.92 7.54 13.97
N SER A 438 30.88 8.36 14.00
CA SER A 438 29.60 8.00 14.62
C SER A 438 28.87 6.84 13.91
N LEU A 439 28.91 6.82 12.58
CA LEU A 439 28.25 5.78 11.77
C LEU A 439 28.96 4.43 11.88
N PHE A 440 30.30 4.47 11.87
CA PHE A 440 31.17 3.30 11.89
C PHE A 440 31.93 3.14 13.20
N ALA A 441 31.43 3.74 14.30
CA ALA A 441 31.96 3.46 15.62
C ALA A 441 31.97 1.94 15.83
N SER A 442 33.18 1.38 16.01
CA SER A 442 33.37 -0.05 16.05
C SER A 442 32.66 -0.66 17.27
N CYS A 443 31.57 -1.35 16.99
CA CYS A 443 31.08 -2.36 17.93
C CYS A 443 32.01 -3.57 18.02
N ASP A 444 33.08 -3.57 17.22
CA ASP A 444 34.10 -4.64 17.09
C ASP A 444 35.40 -4.34 17.86
N ALA A 445 35.44 -3.32 18.73
CA ALA A 445 36.55 -3.25 19.67
C ALA A 445 36.48 -4.50 20.56
N PRO A 446 37.49 -5.38 20.57
CA PRO A 446 37.58 -6.40 21.60
C PRO A 446 37.48 -5.66 22.93
N ASP A 447 36.63 -6.16 23.85
CA ASP A 447 36.47 -5.62 25.19
C ASP A 447 37.86 -5.18 25.74
N ALA A 448 38.13 -3.89 25.65
CA ALA A 448 39.21 -3.31 26.39
C ALA A 448 38.81 -3.55 27.84
N VAL A 449 39.49 -4.48 28.46
CA VAL A 449 39.39 -4.84 29.87
C VAL A 449 39.10 -3.56 30.62
N LEU A 450 37.85 -3.43 31.13
CA LEU A 450 37.51 -2.43 32.11
C LEU A 450 38.41 -2.74 33.29
N ASP A 451 39.50 -1.98 33.39
CA ASP A 451 40.47 -2.05 34.47
C ASP A 451 39.70 -1.79 35.78
N GLU A 452 39.40 -2.87 36.50
CA GLU A 452 38.88 -2.82 37.87
C GLU A 452 39.97 -2.25 38.78
N SER A 453 40.22 -0.97 38.68
CA SER A 453 41.07 -0.27 39.65
C SER A 453 40.49 1.10 39.98
N ILE A 454 39.30 1.09 40.64
CA ILE A 454 38.93 2.10 41.62
C ILE A 454 38.25 1.35 42.77
N ALA A 455 39.08 0.92 43.67
CA ALA A 455 38.68 0.62 45.05
C ALA A 455 38.72 1.91 45.89
#